data_7d71cf1fa93d1d528d53d0caca46ee72
#
_entry.id   7d71cf1fa93d1d528d53d0caca46ee72
#
_cell.length_a   1.000
_cell.length_b   1.000
_cell.length_c   1.000
_cell.angle_alpha   90.00
_cell.angle_beta   90.00
_cell.angle_gamma   90.00
#
_symmetry.space_group_name_H-M   'P 1'
#
loop_
_entity.id
_entity.type
_entity.pdbx_description
1 polymer ?
#
loop_
_entity_poly.entity_id
_entity_poly.type
_entity_poly.pdbx_seq_one_letter_code
_entity_poly.pdbx_strand_id
1 'polypeptide(L)'
;MKRSLFSLLPFLTTCAGEPPQNIGVQDGRLTACPESPNCVSSFESDVEHGIQPLQASLRQVERVLLGLVEANIVESRDGYLHAEFTSRLMRYVDDVEFLEDSTAGVIHVRSASRLGYSDLGANRKRIENIRGLLKQN
;
A
#
# COMPACT_ATOMS: atom_id res chain seq x y z
N MET A 1 -37.51 -26.67 29.25
CA MET A 1 -37.22 -26.35 27.85
C MET A 1 -36.49 -25.01 27.77
N LYS A 2 -35.18 -25.01 27.61
CA LYS A 2 -34.39 -23.78 27.45
C LYS A 2 -34.27 -23.47 25.95
N ARG A 3 -34.88 -22.37 25.54
CA ARG A 3 -34.72 -21.85 24.16
C ARG A 3 -33.43 -21.04 24.11
N SER A 4 -32.39 -21.58 23.43
CA SER A 4 -31.20 -20.82 23.08
C SER A 4 -31.54 -19.87 21.93
N LEU A 5 -31.50 -18.57 22.22
CA LEU A 5 -31.47 -17.56 21.16
C LEU A 5 -30.06 -17.53 20.55
N PHE A 6 -29.94 -18.03 19.33
CA PHE A 6 -28.77 -17.76 18.49
C PHE A 6 -28.91 -16.33 17.95
N SER A 7 -28.10 -15.43 18.49
CA SER A 7 -27.96 -14.08 17.95
C SER A 7 -27.09 -14.17 16.71
N LEU A 8 -27.70 -14.07 15.52
CA LEU A 8 -26.99 -13.84 14.27
C LEU A 8 -26.53 -12.37 14.27
N LEU A 9 -25.25 -12.13 14.55
CA LEU A 9 -24.63 -10.85 14.19
C LEU A 9 -24.52 -10.77 12.66
N PRO A 10 -25.04 -9.72 12.02
CA PRO A 10 -24.79 -9.51 10.61
C PRO A 10 -23.30 -9.19 10.41
N PHE A 11 -22.61 -10.02 9.63
CA PHE A 11 -21.29 -9.68 9.09
C PHE A 11 -21.48 -8.47 8.19
N LEU A 12 -21.07 -7.30 8.67
CA LEU A 12 -20.87 -6.13 7.83
C LEU A 12 -19.70 -6.44 6.90
N THR A 13 -20.00 -6.85 5.68
CA THR A 13 -19.01 -6.94 4.61
C THR A 13 -18.53 -5.51 4.33
N THR A 14 -17.39 -5.15 4.89
CA THR A 14 -16.75 -3.87 4.59
C THR A 14 -16.26 -3.89 3.14
N CYS A 15 -16.42 -2.79 2.41
CA CYS A 15 -15.89 -2.59 1.06
C CYS A 15 -14.34 -2.56 1.01
N ALA A 16 -13.67 -3.07 2.03
CA ALA A 16 -12.23 -3.05 2.17
C ALA A 16 -11.50 -4.03 1.23
N GLY A 17 -12.20 -5.09 0.78
CA GLY A 17 -11.58 -6.23 0.08
C GLY A 17 -10.78 -7.13 1.03
N GLU A 18 -10.45 -8.32 0.55
CA GLU A 18 -9.60 -9.25 1.30
C GLU A 18 -8.13 -8.81 1.24
N PRO A 19 -7.36 -8.96 2.32
CA PRO A 19 -5.92 -8.72 2.29
C PRO A 19 -5.27 -9.62 1.23
N PRO A 20 -4.39 -9.06 0.36
CA PRO A 20 -3.75 -9.85 -0.67
C PRO A 20 -2.74 -10.83 -0.08
N GLN A 21 -2.62 -12.01 -0.69
CA GLN A 21 -1.67 -13.05 -0.25
C GLN A 21 -0.25 -12.84 -0.79
N ASN A 22 -0.08 -11.91 -1.73
CA ASN A 22 1.18 -11.63 -2.42
C ASN A 22 1.92 -10.40 -1.87
N ILE A 23 1.64 -10.04 -0.63
CA ILE A 23 2.37 -8.99 0.10
C ILE A 23 3.71 -9.55 0.59
N GLY A 24 4.72 -8.71 0.58
CA GLY A 24 6.05 -9.03 1.07
C GLY A 24 7.12 -9.12 -0.01
N VAL A 25 8.32 -9.46 0.42
CA VAL A 25 9.51 -9.51 -0.43
C VAL A 25 9.76 -10.94 -0.88
N GLN A 26 9.93 -11.12 -2.18
CA GLN A 26 10.34 -12.38 -2.81
C GLN A 26 11.54 -12.12 -3.71
N ASP A 27 12.63 -12.84 -3.49
CA ASP A 27 13.88 -12.71 -4.26
C ASP A 27 14.38 -11.25 -4.33
N GLY A 28 14.31 -10.52 -3.21
CA GLY A 28 14.75 -9.13 -3.11
C GLY A 28 13.87 -8.12 -3.85
N ARG A 29 12.66 -8.47 -4.24
CA ARG A 29 11.73 -7.64 -5.00
C ARG A 29 10.32 -7.69 -4.40
N LEU A 30 9.56 -6.63 -4.64
CA LEU A 30 8.12 -6.62 -4.42
C LEU A 30 7.42 -7.33 -5.59
N THR A 31 6.21 -7.85 -5.33
CA THR A 31 5.42 -8.52 -6.35
C THR A 31 5.10 -7.61 -7.54
N ALA A 32 5.14 -8.14 -8.75
CA ALA A 32 4.76 -7.42 -9.96
C ALA A 32 3.33 -6.88 -9.88
N CYS A 33 3.05 -5.79 -10.58
CA CYS A 33 1.67 -5.31 -10.76
C CYS A 33 0.87 -6.29 -11.61
N PRO A 34 -0.46 -6.43 -11.35
CA PRO A 34 -1.35 -7.10 -12.29
C PRO A 34 -1.49 -6.29 -13.59
N GLU A 35 -2.17 -6.84 -14.59
CA GLU A 35 -2.42 -6.12 -15.86
C GLU A 35 -3.34 -4.91 -15.68
N SER A 36 -4.18 -4.89 -14.64
CA SER A 36 -5.08 -3.78 -14.36
C SER A 36 -4.32 -2.51 -13.94
N PRO A 37 -4.78 -1.30 -14.34
CA PRO A 37 -4.06 -0.05 -14.13
C PRO A 37 -4.06 0.47 -12.68
N ASN A 38 -4.65 -0.24 -11.73
CA ASN A 38 -4.78 0.15 -10.33
C ASN A 38 -3.58 -0.25 -9.45
N CYS A 39 -2.40 -0.26 -10.02
CA CYS A 39 -1.14 -0.57 -9.34
C CYS A 39 0.01 0.21 -9.97
N VAL A 40 0.90 0.73 -9.12
CA VAL A 40 2.21 1.26 -9.54
C VAL A 40 3.33 0.62 -8.76
N SER A 41 4.47 0.44 -9.37
CA SER A 41 5.67 -0.12 -8.73
C SER A 41 6.95 0.41 -9.36
N SER A 42 7.96 0.65 -8.53
CA SER A 42 9.29 1.03 -9.00
C SER A 42 10.08 -0.13 -9.60
N PHE A 43 9.54 -1.34 -9.57
CA PHE A 43 10.07 -2.50 -10.28
C PHE A 43 9.47 -2.67 -11.68
N GLU A 44 8.47 -1.88 -12.05
CA GLU A 44 7.88 -1.87 -13.38
C GLU A 44 8.52 -0.78 -14.25
N SER A 45 8.65 -1.05 -15.55
CA SER A 45 9.28 -0.13 -16.50
C SER A 45 8.31 0.47 -17.51
N ASP A 46 7.09 -0.07 -17.62
CA ASP A 46 6.07 0.46 -18.51
C ASP A 46 5.44 1.75 -17.96
N VAL A 47 4.83 2.52 -18.87
CA VAL A 47 4.28 3.85 -18.56
C VAL A 47 3.08 3.80 -17.60
N GLU A 48 2.34 2.70 -17.64
CA GLU A 48 1.12 2.54 -16.85
C GLU A 48 1.43 2.19 -15.39
N HIS A 49 2.36 1.28 -15.15
CA HIS A 49 2.68 0.77 -13.82
C HIS A 49 3.99 1.33 -13.24
N GLY A 50 4.89 1.79 -14.09
CA GLY A 50 6.19 2.30 -13.65
C GLY A 50 6.11 3.59 -12.84
N ILE A 51 6.89 3.67 -11.76
CA ILE A 51 7.09 4.89 -10.97
C ILE A 51 8.52 4.91 -10.45
N GLN A 52 9.10 6.09 -10.26
CA GLN A 52 10.44 6.20 -9.70
C GLN A 52 10.48 5.78 -8.22
N PRO A 53 11.55 5.12 -7.76
CA PRO A 53 11.75 4.87 -6.34
C PRO A 53 11.89 6.20 -5.57
N LEU A 54 11.77 6.13 -4.25
CA LEU A 54 11.90 7.28 -3.37
C LEU A 54 13.35 7.49 -2.95
N GLN A 55 13.82 8.73 -3.00
CA GLN A 55 15.13 9.15 -2.49
C GLN A 55 14.99 9.47 -0.98
N ALA A 56 15.00 8.45 -0.15
CA ALA A 56 14.80 8.57 1.29
C ALA A 56 15.33 7.33 2.02
N SER A 57 15.40 7.41 3.34
CA SER A 57 15.53 6.23 4.20
C SER A 57 14.14 5.69 4.58
N LEU A 58 14.09 4.42 4.96
CA LEU A 58 12.84 3.80 5.41
C LEU A 58 12.28 4.50 6.66
N ARG A 59 13.15 4.99 7.53
CA ARG A 59 12.77 5.79 8.71
C ARG A 59 12.07 7.10 8.35
N GLN A 60 12.52 7.77 7.30
CA GLN A 60 11.86 8.99 6.81
C GLN A 60 10.48 8.67 6.24
N VAL A 61 10.37 7.59 5.48
CA VAL A 61 9.07 7.12 4.97
C VAL A 61 8.12 6.81 6.14
N GLU A 62 8.55 6.02 7.12
CA GLU A 62 7.74 5.68 8.29
C GLU A 62 7.23 6.94 9.01
N ARG A 63 8.10 7.94 9.21
CA ARG A 63 7.72 9.22 9.82
C ARG A 63 6.64 9.96 9.03
N VAL A 64 6.74 9.99 7.70
CA VAL A 64 5.72 10.58 6.83
C VAL A 64 4.40 9.83 6.98
N LEU A 65 4.42 8.49 6.94
CA LEU A 65 3.20 7.68 7.07
C LEU A 65 2.49 7.88 8.41
N LEU A 66 3.24 8.00 9.51
CA LEU A 66 2.68 8.27 10.84
C LEU A 66 1.94 9.62 10.92
N GLY A 67 2.25 10.56 10.04
CA GLY A 67 1.56 11.84 9.92
C GLY A 67 0.33 11.83 8.99
N LEU A 68 0.07 10.72 8.29
CA LEU A 68 -1.07 10.60 7.36
C LEU A 68 -2.23 9.86 8.03
N VAL A 69 -3.37 10.53 8.16
CA VAL A 69 -4.56 9.97 8.83
C VAL A 69 -5.14 8.76 8.09
N GLU A 70 -5.00 8.70 6.78
CA GLU A 70 -5.45 7.60 5.92
C GLU A 70 -4.54 6.38 5.95
N ALA A 71 -3.31 6.51 6.45
CA ALA A 71 -2.31 5.44 6.47
C ALA A 71 -2.31 4.69 7.80
N ASN A 72 -2.24 3.37 7.73
CA ASN A 72 -2.04 2.49 8.86
C ASN A 72 -0.87 1.55 8.58
N ILE A 73 0.21 1.65 9.36
CA ILE A 73 1.35 0.74 9.24
C ILE A 73 0.97 -0.62 9.80
N VAL A 74 1.00 -1.64 8.95
CA VAL A 74 0.63 -3.02 9.27
C VAL A 74 1.85 -3.84 9.68
N GLU A 75 2.95 -3.64 8.98
CA GLU A 75 4.21 -4.34 9.23
C GLU A 75 5.39 -3.38 9.07
N SER A 76 6.31 -3.41 10.03
CA SER A 76 7.58 -2.71 9.96
C SER A 76 8.66 -3.67 10.43
N ARG A 77 9.62 -3.98 9.57
CA ARG A 77 10.76 -4.85 9.85
C ARG A 77 12.01 -4.31 9.13
N ASP A 78 13.15 -4.91 9.38
CA ASP A 78 14.40 -4.46 8.80
C ASP A 78 14.33 -4.43 7.26
N GLY A 79 14.51 -3.23 6.70
CA GLY A 79 14.49 -2.98 5.26
C GLY A 79 13.11 -3.01 4.58
N TYR A 80 12.00 -3.25 5.31
CA TYR A 80 10.67 -3.39 4.72
C TYR A 80 9.58 -2.75 5.57
N LEU A 81 8.60 -2.15 4.89
CA LEU A 81 7.43 -1.58 5.52
C LEU A 81 6.19 -1.81 4.64
N HIS A 82 5.09 -2.25 5.26
CA HIS A 82 3.79 -2.37 4.63
C HIS A 82 2.78 -1.50 5.36
N ALA A 83 2.03 -0.70 4.61
CA ALA A 83 0.95 0.13 5.11
C ALA A 83 -0.34 -0.07 4.30
N GLU A 84 -1.47 0.02 4.97
CA GLU A 84 -2.79 0.09 4.37
C GLU A 84 -3.23 1.55 4.30
N PHE A 85 -3.73 1.95 3.13
CA PHE A 85 -4.33 3.27 2.92
C PHE A 85 -5.82 3.12 2.69
N THR A 86 -6.63 3.77 3.53
CA THR A 86 -8.08 3.70 3.45
C THR A 86 -8.65 5.02 2.92
N SER A 87 -9.40 4.97 1.80
CA SER A 87 -10.05 6.13 1.24
C SER A 87 -11.15 6.65 2.18
N ARG A 88 -11.27 7.99 2.27
CA ARG A 88 -12.17 8.63 3.25
C ARG A 88 -13.63 8.34 3.01
N LEU A 89 -14.09 8.37 1.76
CA LEU A 89 -15.50 8.28 1.40
C LEU A 89 -15.92 6.82 1.16
N MET A 90 -15.25 6.15 0.25
CA MET A 90 -15.63 4.79 -0.17
C MET A 90 -15.05 3.69 0.72
N ARG A 91 -14.12 4.02 1.59
CA ARG A 91 -13.45 3.08 2.51
C ARG A 91 -12.72 1.94 1.78
N TYR A 92 -12.29 2.17 0.54
CA TYR A 92 -11.42 1.25 -0.18
C TYR A 92 -10.05 1.21 0.48
N VAL A 93 -9.48 0.02 0.54
CA VAL A 93 -8.13 -0.20 1.07
C VAL A 93 -7.17 -0.51 -0.06
N ASP A 94 -6.07 0.22 -0.08
CA ASP A 94 -4.95 -0.02 -0.97
C ASP A 94 -3.74 -0.44 -0.13
N ASP A 95 -2.99 -1.42 -0.61
CA ASP A 95 -1.76 -1.88 0.04
C ASP A 95 -0.56 -1.16 -0.55
N VAL A 96 0.27 -0.61 0.33
CA VAL A 96 1.48 0.12 -0.05
C VAL A 96 2.68 -0.49 0.65
N GLU A 97 3.65 -0.89 -0.16
CA GLU A 97 4.87 -1.55 0.32
C GLU A 97 6.09 -0.69 -0.01
N PHE A 98 7.04 -0.70 0.90
CA PHE A 98 8.30 0.03 0.80
C PHE A 98 9.45 -0.93 1.12
N LEU A 99 10.40 -1.04 0.20
CA LEU A 99 11.56 -1.92 0.32
C LEU A 99 12.85 -1.11 0.17
N GLU A 100 13.70 -1.14 1.17
CA GLU A 100 14.99 -0.46 1.13
C GLU A 100 15.98 -1.19 0.22
N ASP A 101 16.57 -0.45 -0.71
CA ASP A 101 17.75 -0.86 -1.45
C ASP A 101 18.94 -0.06 -0.93
N SER A 102 19.68 -0.62 0.01
CA SER A 102 20.83 0.03 0.63
C SER A 102 22.00 0.21 -0.34
N THR A 103 22.10 -0.60 -1.39
CA THR A 103 23.14 -0.49 -2.41
C THR A 103 22.88 0.72 -3.33
N ALA A 104 21.64 0.89 -3.78
CA ALA A 104 21.25 2.03 -4.61
C ALA A 104 20.93 3.29 -3.78
N GLY A 105 20.71 3.16 -2.47
CA GLY A 105 20.33 4.27 -1.58
C GLY A 105 18.93 4.81 -1.84
N VAL A 106 18.00 3.94 -2.22
CA VAL A 106 16.62 4.29 -2.54
C VAL A 106 15.63 3.39 -1.81
N ILE A 107 14.38 3.82 -1.75
CA ILE A 107 13.26 3.00 -1.32
C ILE A 107 12.42 2.62 -2.54
N HIS A 108 12.38 1.34 -2.86
CA HIS A 108 11.44 0.79 -3.84
C HIS A 108 10.03 0.81 -3.28
N VAL A 109 9.05 1.02 -4.14
CA VAL A 109 7.65 1.14 -3.75
C VAL A 109 6.75 0.28 -4.64
N ARG A 110 5.67 -0.19 -4.03
CA ARG A 110 4.51 -0.76 -4.73
C ARG A 110 3.26 -0.25 -4.05
N SER A 111 2.30 0.26 -4.82
CA SER A 111 1.01 0.73 -4.31
C SER A 111 -0.08 0.16 -5.20
N ALA A 112 -0.97 -0.64 -4.62
CA ALA A 112 -1.98 -1.39 -5.38
C ALA A 112 -3.33 -1.42 -4.65
N SER A 113 -4.39 -1.24 -5.42
CA SER A 113 -5.76 -1.38 -4.94
C SER A 113 -6.14 -2.86 -4.76
N ARG A 114 -6.88 -3.17 -3.70
CA ARG A 114 -7.44 -4.51 -3.47
C ARG A 114 -8.59 -4.83 -4.40
N LEU A 115 -9.37 -3.83 -4.78
CA LEU A 115 -10.59 -3.94 -5.54
C LEU A 115 -10.59 -3.06 -6.78
N GLY A 116 -11.43 -3.43 -7.74
CA GLY A 116 -11.67 -2.65 -8.94
C GLY A 116 -10.63 -2.87 -10.03
N TYR A 117 -10.87 -2.24 -11.17
CA TYR A 117 -9.98 -2.26 -12.34
C TYR A 117 -9.17 -0.96 -12.41
N SER A 118 -9.83 0.19 -12.44
CA SER A 118 -9.19 1.50 -12.48
C SER A 118 -9.26 2.18 -11.10
N ASP A 119 -8.15 2.82 -10.71
CA ASP A 119 -8.05 3.62 -9.49
C ASP A 119 -8.12 5.14 -9.77
N LEU A 120 -8.34 5.53 -11.03
CA LEU A 120 -8.28 6.93 -11.50
C LEU A 120 -6.96 7.62 -11.12
N GLY A 121 -5.86 6.88 -11.09
CA GLY A 121 -4.53 7.37 -10.75
C GLY A 121 -4.27 7.54 -9.25
N ALA A 122 -5.12 7.00 -8.38
CA ALA A 122 -5.00 7.18 -6.93
C ALA A 122 -3.68 6.63 -6.37
N ASN A 123 -3.23 5.45 -6.82
CA ASN A 123 -1.98 4.85 -6.36
C ASN A 123 -0.76 5.69 -6.76
N ARG A 124 -0.70 6.18 -7.98
CA ARG A 124 0.37 7.08 -8.45
C ARG A 124 0.38 8.40 -7.68
N LYS A 125 -0.77 9.02 -7.52
CA LYS A 125 -0.92 10.29 -6.77
C LYS A 125 -0.45 10.12 -5.32
N ARG A 126 -0.75 8.98 -4.71
CA ARG A 126 -0.30 8.66 -3.34
C ARG A 126 1.22 8.65 -3.22
N ILE A 127 1.90 7.93 -4.09
CA ILE A 127 3.36 7.86 -4.06
C ILE A 127 3.98 9.23 -4.36
N GLU A 128 3.44 10.00 -5.28
CA GLU A 128 3.93 11.36 -5.57
C GLU A 128 3.69 12.32 -4.39
N ASN A 129 2.57 12.18 -3.68
CA ASN A 129 2.32 12.93 -2.46
C ASN A 129 3.36 12.60 -1.37
N ILE A 130 3.62 11.32 -1.14
CA ILE A 130 4.66 10.87 -0.19
C ILE A 130 6.02 11.43 -0.60
N ARG A 131 6.37 11.38 -1.89
CA ARG A 131 7.61 11.96 -2.42
C ARG A 131 7.71 13.46 -2.12
N GLY A 132 6.62 14.19 -2.28
CA GLY A 132 6.55 15.62 -1.96
C GLY A 132 6.77 15.90 -0.48
N LEU A 133 6.16 15.11 0.40
CA LEU A 133 6.29 15.24 1.85
C LEU A 133 7.72 14.92 2.33
N LEU A 134 8.37 13.94 1.72
CA LEU A 134 9.77 13.60 2.03
C LEU A 134 10.76 14.73 1.72
N LYS A 135 10.45 15.61 0.77
CA LYS A 135 11.27 16.76 0.42
C LYS A 135 11.15 17.94 1.40
N GLN A 136 10.12 17.93 2.24
CA GLN A 136 9.82 19.01 3.19
C GLN A 136 10.37 18.74 4.58
N ASN A 137 10.90 17.54 4.84
CA ASN A 137 11.39 17.07 6.13
C ASN A 137 12.91 16.89 6.15
#